data_6cd0d954ec9023271b34b7fbe1b95691
#
_entry.id   6cd0d954ec9023271b34b7fbe1b95691
#
_cell.length_a   1.000
_cell.length_b   1.000
_cell.length_c   1.000
_cell.angle_alpha   90.00
_cell.angle_beta   90.00
_cell.angle_gamma   90.00
#
_symmetry.space_group_name_H-M   'P 1'
#
loop_
_entity.id
_entity.type
_entity.pdbx_description
1 polymer ?
#
loop_
_entity_poly.entity_id
_entity_poly.type
_entity_poly.pdbx_seq_one_letter_code
_entity_poly.pdbx_strand_id
1 'polypeptide(L)'
;RTVTSSLYEALTILGIDTTHYPTNYKQIETHKAAVDGTIAVGYRYLDAMFPDSKFIFTDRDWYDWNKSIEAFFKINVNVISELHDGKVLDLTDKVNMALYNATTYNESFMQAYRDHKFGIKRWFKERKDDLLTINICKGEGWVKLCPFLGCDIPNIEFPKSNSKNQSWETLASIF
;
A
#
# COMPACT_ATOMS: atom_id res chain seq x y z
N ARG A 1 -6.70 -4.29 -1.64
CA ARG A 1 -5.91 -3.95 -0.44
C ARG A 1 -4.79 -4.96 -0.26
N THR A 2 -3.59 -4.49 -0.12
CA THR A 2 -2.38 -5.29 -0.12
C THR A 2 -1.63 -5.20 1.21
N VAL A 3 -2.37 -5.08 2.34
CA VAL A 3 -1.82 -5.01 3.71
C VAL A 3 -0.81 -3.88 3.93
N THR A 4 -1.06 -2.73 3.33
CA THR A 4 -0.21 -1.54 3.47
C THR A 4 -0.11 -1.03 4.90
N SER A 5 -1.19 -1.17 5.70
CA SER A 5 -1.16 -0.86 7.14
C SER A 5 -0.17 -1.75 7.90
N SER A 6 -0.11 -3.06 7.61
CA SER A 6 0.89 -3.95 8.23
C SER A 6 2.31 -3.57 7.81
N LEU A 7 2.52 -3.15 6.56
CA LEU A 7 3.82 -2.65 6.11
C LEU A 7 4.17 -1.32 6.82
N TYR A 8 3.23 -0.41 6.96
CA TYR A 8 3.41 0.85 7.69
C TYR A 8 3.86 0.60 9.13
N GLU A 9 3.15 -0.25 9.88
CA GLU A 9 3.53 -0.63 11.24
C GLU A 9 4.91 -1.31 11.28
N ALA A 10 5.20 -2.20 10.34
CA ALA A 10 6.51 -2.86 10.26
C ALA A 10 7.65 -1.85 10.08
N LEU A 11 7.51 -0.88 9.17
CA LEU A 11 8.50 0.17 8.97
C LEU A 11 8.66 1.05 10.22
N THR A 12 7.57 1.37 10.89
CA THR A 12 7.58 2.13 12.15
C THR A 12 8.31 1.36 13.28
N ILE A 13 8.08 0.05 13.40
CA ILE A 13 8.80 -0.83 14.35
C ILE A 13 10.31 -0.82 14.08
N LEU A 14 10.72 -0.76 12.82
CA LEU A 14 12.13 -0.66 12.42
C LEU A 14 12.71 0.75 12.63
N GLY A 15 11.94 1.70 13.19
CA GLY A 15 12.39 3.08 13.40
C GLY A 15 12.46 3.93 12.12
N ILE A 16 11.83 3.48 11.05
CA ILE A 16 11.77 4.21 9.79
C ILE A 16 10.59 5.17 9.85
N ASP A 17 10.90 6.47 9.81
CA ASP A 17 9.89 7.53 9.75
C ASP A 17 9.06 7.38 8.45
N THR A 18 7.78 7.00 8.62
CA THR A 18 6.92 6.56 7.51
C THR A 18 5.61 7.34 7.49
N THR A 19 5.20 7.85 6.33
CA THR A 19 3.87 8.42 6.11
C THR A 19 2.93 7.39 5.48
N HIS A 20 1.67 7.35 5.96
CA HIS A 20 0.64 6.47 5.43
C HIS A 20 -0.39 7.27 4.63
N TYR A 21 -0.69 6.85 3.41
CA TYR A 21 -1.60 7.53 2.48
C TYR A 21 -1.31 9.03 2.32
N PRO A 22 -0.08 9.42 1.93
CA PRO A 22 0.26 10.84 1.79
C PRO A 22 -0.66 11.53 0.79
N THR A 23 -1.17 12.70 1.17
CA THR A 23 -2.12 13.49 0.37
C THR A 23 -1.45 14.57 -0.47
N ASN A 24 -0.16 14.79 -0.27
CA ASN A 24 0.65 15.77 -1.00
C ASN A 24 2.12 15.38 -1.05
N TYR A 25 2.86 15.99 -1.97
CA TYR A 25 4.28 15.70 -2.19
C TYR A 25 5.16 15.99 -0.97
N LYS A 26 4.85 17.05 -0.21
CA LYS A 26 5.64 17.44 0.95
C LYS A 26 5.67 16.32 2.02
N GLN A 27 4.58 15.62 2.21
CA GLN A 27 4.54 14.47 3.13
C GLN A 27 5.48 13.34 2.68
N ILE A 28 5.64 13.12 1.37
CA ILE A 28 6.58 12.14 0.84
C ILE A 28 8.03 12.61 1.03
N GLU A 29 8.30 13.88 0.73
CA GLU A 29 9.64 14.48 0.81
C GLU A 29 10.17 14.55 2.25
N THR A 30 9.31 14.77 3.24
CA THR A 30 9.70 14.96 4.65
C THR A 30 9.83 13.67 5.45
N HIS A 31 9.42 12.51 4.92
CA HIS A 31 9.52 11.21 5.59
C HIS A 31 10.53 10.30 4.88
N LYS A 32 11.04 9.30 5.59
CA LYS A 32 11.97 8.31 5.06
C LYS A 32 11.28 7.25 4.19
N ALA A 33 10.00 7.00 4.45
CA ALA A 33 9.19 6.07 3.67
C ALA A 33 7.74 6.59 3.51
N ALA A 34 7.08 6.11 2.48
CA ALA A 34 5.67 6.40 2.22
C ALA A 34 4.97 5.14 1.70
N VAL A 35 3.74 4.91 2.13
CA VAL A 35 2.98 3.71 1.77
C VAL A 35 1.56 4.04 1.32
N ASP A 36 0.92 3.06 0.65
CA ASP A 36 -0.48 3.00 0.22
C ASP A 36 -0.75 3.47 -1.22
N GLY A 37 -2.03 3.67 -1.55
CA GLY A 37 -2.55 3.85 -2.90
C GLY A 37 -1.93 5.00 -3.68
N THR A 38 -1.67 6.12 -3.04
CA THR A 38 -1.02 7.28 -3.67
C THR A 38 0.39 6.95 -4.17
N ILE A 39 1.13 6.12 -3.42
CA ILE A 39 2.45 5.63 -3.82
C ILE A 39 2.33 4.62 -4.97
N ALA A 40 1.33 3.75 -4.91
CA ALA A 40 1.08 2.77 -5.98
C ALA A 40 0.76 3.43 -7.33
N VAL A 41 0.04 4.54 -7.34
CA VAL A 41 -0.21 5.35 -8.55
C VAL A 41 1.07 5.99 -9.08
N GLY A 42 1.84 6.59 -8.18
CA GLY A 42 2.96 7.49 -8.53
C GLY A 42 4.33 6.82 -8.62
N TYR A 43 4.47 5.50 -8.47
CA TYR A 43 5.77 4.84 -8.26
C TYR A 43 6.84 5.17 -9.33
N ARG A 44 6.45 5.32 -10.62
CA ARG A 44 7.39 5.66 -11.69
C ARG A 44 7.90 7.09 -11.57
N TYR A 45 7.02 8.00 -11.19
CA TYR A 45 7.37 9.39 -10.95
C TYR A 45 8.26 9.52 -9.71
N LEU A 46 7.92 8.80 -8.65
CA LEU A 46 8.68 8.79 -7.40
C LEU A 46 10.07 8.18 -7.60
N ASP A 47 10.20 7.12 -8.41
CA ASP A 47 11.49 6.54 -8.77
C ASP A 47 12.40 7.54 -9.50
N ALA A 48 11.84 8.38 -10.37
CA ALA A 48 12.60 9.43 -11.06
C ALA A 48 12.96 10.61 -10.14
N MET A 49 12.09 10.94 -9.18
CA MET A 49 12.27 12.07 -8.26
C MET A 49 13.18 11.75 -7.08
N PHE A 50 13.26 10.48 -6.68
CA PHE A 50 14.08 10.00 -5.58
C PHE A 50 15.02 8.88 -6.06
N PRO A 51 16.14 9.22 -6.74
CA PRO A 51 17.13 8.24 -7.18
C PRO A 51 17.61 7.37 -6.01
N ASP A 52 17.95 6.13 -6.28
CA ASP A 52 18.42 5.13 -5.31
C ASP A 52 17.40 4.71 -4.25
N SER A 53 16.12 5.11 -4.42
CA SER A 53 15.06 4.66 -3.53
C SER A 53 14.74 3.18 -3.75
N LYS A 54 14.42 2.50 -2.65
CA LYS A 54 13.94 1.12 -2.63
C LYS A 54 12.42 1.07 -2.67
N PHE A 55 11.89 0.15 -3.45
CA PHE A 55 10.45 -0.05 -3.59
C PHE A 55 10.03 -1.40 -3.02
N ILE A 56 8.89 -1.42 -2.33
CA ILE A 56 8.30 -2.63 -1.77
C ILE A 56 6.93 -2.84 -2.40
N PHE A 57 6.82 -3.89 -3.20
CA PHE A 57 5.55 -4.31 -3.77
C PHE A 57 4.93 -5.40 -2.90
N THR A 58 3.86 -5.06 -2.18
CA THR A 58 3.09 -6.01 -1.40
C THR A 58 2.20 -6.83 -2.33
N ASP A 59 2.69 -7.99 -2.76
CA ASP A 59 1.94 -8.92 -3.62
C ASP A 59 0.91 -9.71 -2.81
N ARG A 60 -0.18 -10.08 -3.44
CA ARG A 60 -1.24 -10.91 -2.86
C ARG A 60 -1.84 -11.76 -3.96
N ASP A 61 -2.31 -12.96 -3.67
CA ASP A 61 -2.99 -13.78 -4.66
C ASP A 61 -4.28 -13.09 -5.13
N TRP A 62 -4.59 -13.23 -6.42
CA TRP A 62 -5.76 -12.60 -7.03
C TRP A 62 -7.05 -12.85 -6.24
N TYR A 63 -7.33 -14.09 -5.89
CA TYR A 63 -8.56 -14.46 -5.19
C TYR A 63 -8.70 -13.70 -3.86
N ASP A 64 -7.66 -13.72 -3.04
CA ASP A 64 -7.64 -13.07 -1.74
C ASP A 64 -7.66 -11.55 -1.86
N TRP A 65 -6.96 -11.00 -2.87
CA TRP A 65 -6.98 -9.58 -3.16
C TRP A 65 -8.37 -9.13 -3.58
N ASN A 66 -8.99 -9.84 -4.53
CA ASN A 66 -10.31 -9.53 -5.06
C ASN A 66 -11.38 -9.54 -3.96
N LYS A 67 -11.40 -10.57 -3.13
CA LYS A 67 -12.31 -10.64 -1.98
C LYS A 67 -12.13 -9.48 -1.01
N SER A 68 -10.89 -9.05 -0.78
CA SER A 68 -10.60 -7.95 0.13
C SER A 68 -10.99 -6.59 -0.44
N ILE A 69 -10.76 -6.36 -1.74
CA ILE A 69 -11.11 -5.09 -2.39
C ILE A 69 -12.62 -4.94 -2.56
N GLU A 70 -13.31 -6.02 -2.95
CA GLU A 70 -14.76 -6.06 -3.02
C GLU A 70 -15.42 -5.73 -1.67
N ALA A 71 -14.94 -6.34 -0.59
CA ALA A 71 -15.41 -6.04 0.76
C ALA A 71 -15.16 -4.58 1.15
N PHE A 72 -14.01 -4.02 0.78
CA PHE A 72 -13.67 -2.62 1.02
C PHE A 72 -14.66 -1.66 0.34
N PHE A 73 -14.95 -1.89 -0.93
CA PHE A 73 -15.89 -1.02 -1.67
C PHE A 73 -17.34 -1.15 -1.18
N LYS A 74 -17.77 -2.34 -0.73
CA LYS A 74 -19.12 -2.53 -0.15
C LYS A 74 -19.33 -1.76 1.15
N ILE A 75 -18.29 -1.57 1.95
CA ILE A 75 -18.42 -0.96 3.28
C ILE A 75 -18.24 0.56 3.21
N ASN A 76 -17.34 1.06 2.35
CA ASN A 76 -16.86 2.42 2.43
C ASN A 76 -17.75 3.49 1.80
N VAL A 77 -18.76 3.14 1.02
CA VAL A 77 -19.60 4.16 0.35
C VAL A 77 -20.37 5.02 1.37
N ASN A 78 -20.76 4.45 2.50
CA ASN A 78 -21.55 5.18 3.49
C ASN A 78 -20.72 5.75 4.66
N VAL A 79 -19.63 5.09 5.06
CA VAL A 79 -18.87 5.45 6.28
C VAL A 79 -17.82 6.52 5.99
N ILE A 80 -17.17 6.49 4.83
CA ILE A 80 -16.14 7.49 4.47
C ILE A 80 -16.77 8.86 4.21
N SER A 81 -17.99 8.90 3.67
CA SER A 81 -18.72 10.17 3.46
C SER A 81 -19.04 10.92 4.76
N GLU A 82 -19.15 10.21 5.87
CA GLU A 82 -19.49 10.79 7.18
C GLU A 82 -18.25 11.22 7.99
N LEU A 83 -17.07 10.65 7.71
CA LEU A 83 -15.87 10.81 8.54
C LEU A 83 -14.81 11.75 7.98
N HIS A 84 -14.88 12.13 6.71
CA HIS A 84 -13.81 12.92 6.06
C HIS A 84 -14.35 14.16 5.35
N ASP A 85 -13.53 15.22 5.36
CA ASP A 85 -13.78 16.37 4.52
C ASP A 85 -13.74 15.96 3.03
N GLY A 86 -14.52 16.61 2.18
CA GLY A 86 -14.67 16.23 0.78
C GLY A 86 -13.36 16.14 -0.03
N LYS A 87 -12.23 16.63 0.49
CA LYS A 87 -10.92 16.61 -0.18
C LYS A 87 -10.27 15.22 -0.14
N VAL A 88 -10.42 14.47 0.96
CA VAL A 88 -9.88 13.11 1.08
C VAL A 88 -10.67 12.16 0.18
N LEU A 89 -12.00 12.34 0.08
CA LEU A 89 -12.83 11.57 -0.83
C LEU A 89 -12.45 11.81 -2.29
N ASP A 90 -12.27 13.06 -2.70
CA ASP A 90 -11.83 13.41 -4.05
C ASP A 90 -10.47 12.79 -4.41
N LEU A 91 -9.50 12.80 -3.49
CA LEU A 91 -8.22 12.13 -3.69
C LEU A 91 -8.38 10.61 -3.79
N THR A 92 -9.21 10.00 -2.94
CA THR A 92 -9.47 8.55 -2.98
C THR A 92 -10.10 8.14 -4.30
N ASP A 93 -11.06 8.89 -4.80
CA ASP A 93 -11.66 8.64 -6.11
C ASP A 93 -10.66 8.80 -7.26
N LYS A 94 -9.80 9.81 -7.22
CA LYS A 94 -8.72 9.98 -8.19
C LYS A 94 -7.71 8.82 -8.15
N VAL A 95 -7.33 8.35 -6.98
CA VAL A 95 -6.46 7.18 -6.80
C VAL A 95 -7.14 5.92 -7.34
N ASN A 96 -8.42 5.70 -7.03
CA ASN A 96 -9.19 4.56 -7.52
C ASN A 96 -9.35 4.60 -9.06
N MET A 97 -9.64 5.76 -9.62
CA MET A 97 -9.68 5.95 -11.08
C MET A 97 -8.33 5.65 -11.73
N ALA A 98 -7.23 6.12 -11.14
CA ALA A 98 -5.88 5.89 -11.67
C ALA A 98 -5.44 4.41 -11.57
N LEU A 99 -5.80 3.70 -10.50
CA LEU A 99 -5.42 2.30 -10.27
C LEU A 99 -6.36 1.32 -10.96
N TYR A 100 -7.67 1.59 -10.95
CA TYR A 100 -8.71 0.60 -11.30
C TYR A 100 -9.58 1.03 -12.45
N ASN A 101 -9.43 2.26 -12.93
CA ASN A 101 -10.32 2.90 -13.92
C ASN A 101 -11.80 2.90 -13.45
N ALA A 102 -12.03 2.99 -12.14
CA ALA A 102 -13.35 2.98 -11.54
C ALA A 102 -13.32 3.52 -10.10
N THR A 103 -14.40 4.14 -9.65
CA THR A 103 -14.62 4.56 -8.26
C THR A 103 -15.49 3.58 -7.47
N THR A 104 -16.08 2.59 -8.15
CA THR A 104 -16.86 1.51 -7.56
C THR A 104 -16.35 0.16 -8.06
N TYR A 105 -16.48 -0.89 -7.25
CA TYR A 105 -16.02 -2.23 -7.62
C TYR A 105 -16.77 -2.78 -8.84
N ASN A 106 -16.02 -3.23 -9.85
CA ASN A 106 -16.53 -3.84 -11.08
C ASN A 106 -15.48 -4.78 -11.73
N GLU A 107 -15.80 -5.33 -12.91
CA GLU A 107 -14.96 -6.31 -13.63
C GLU A 107 -13.60 -5.74 -14.09
N SER A 108 -13.43 -4.41 -14.20
CA SER A 108 -12.15 -3.79 -14.59
C SER A 108 -11.02 -4.05 -13.57
N PHE A 109 -11.39 -4.38 -12.32
CA PHE A 109 -10.42 -4.62 -11.25
C PHE A 109 -9.48 -5.80 -11.52
N MET A 110 -9.94 -6.83 -12.23
CA MET A 110 -9.07 -7.96 -12.60
C MET A 110 -7.96 -7.52 -13.56
N GLN A 111 -8.31 -6.74 -14.57
CA GLN A 111 -7.32 -6.22 -15.52
C GLN A 111 -6.37 -5.25 -14.84
N ALA A 112 -6.90 -4.32 -14.04
CA ALA A 112 -6.11 -3.35 -13.28
C ALA A 112 -5.10 -4.03 -12.33
N TYR A 113 -5.53 -5.08 -11.60
CA TYR A 113 -4.62 -5.86 -10.76
C TYR A 113 -3.46 -6.46 -11.56
N ARG A 114 -3.76 -7.06 -12.73
CA ARG A 114 -2.73 -7.65 -13.61
C ARG A 114 -1.80 -6.58 -14.16
N ASP A 115 -2.34 -5.50 -14.69
CA ASP A 115 -1.57 -4.41 -15.32
C ASP A 115 -0.64 -3.75 -14.31
N HIS A 116 -1.12 -3.49 -13.09
CA HIS A 116 -0.31 -2.93 -12.02
C HIS A 116 0.85 -3.87 -11.64
N LYS A 117 0.55 -5.15 -11.40
CA LYS A 117 1.55 -6.17 -11.05
C LYS A 117 2.61 -6.34 -12.16
N PHE A 118 2.19 -6.42 -13.42
CA PHE A 118 3.11 -6.53 -14.55
C PHE A 118 3.87 -5.23 -14.79
N GLY A 119 3.21 -4.09 -14.63
CA GLY A 119 3.80 -2.76 -14.79
C GLY A 119 4.97 -2.54 -13.83
N ILE A 120 4.80 -2.84 -12.55
CA ILE A 120 5.87 -2.76 -11.54
C ILE A 120 7.04 -3.68 -11.88
N LYS A 121 6.76 -4.97 -12.14
CA LYS A 121 7.82 -5.95 -12.46
C LYS A 121 8.60 -5.58 -13.72
N ARG A 122 7.91 -5.03 -14.73
CA ARG A 122 8.54 -4.58 -15.98
C ARG A 122 9.40 -3.34 -15.74
N TRP A 123 8.95 -2.40 -14.91
CA TRP A 123 9.66 -1.17 -14.61
C TRP A 123 11.01 -1.43 -13.93
N PHE A 124 11.02 -2.34 -12.95
CA PHE A 124 12.23 -2.69 -12.21
C PHE A 124 12.99 -3.91 -12.78
N LYS A 125 12.69 -4.34 -14.01
CA LYS A 125 13.25 -5.57 -14.59
C LYS A 125 14.80 -5.60 -14.58
N GLU A 126 15.42 -4.47 -14.88
CA GLU A 126 16.90 -4.33 -14.93
C GLU A 126 17.50 -3.83 -13.59
N ARG A 127 16.65 -3.52 -12.62
CA ARG A 127 17.03 -3.01 -11.28
C ARG A 127 16.34 -3.82 -10.19
N LYS A 128 16.58 -5.11 -10.18
CA LYS A 128 15.89 -6.05 -9.27
C LYS A 128 16.22 -5.81 -7.80
N ASP A 129 17.36 -5.24 -7.50
CA ASP A 129 17.80 -4.91 -6.14
C ASP A 129 17.08 -3.68 -5.58
N ASP A 130 16.38 -2.90 -6.42
CA ASP A 130 15.56 -1.76 -6.00
C ASP A 130 14.12 -2.15 -5.68
N LEU A 131 13.70 -3.38 -6.00
CA LEU A 131 12.34 -3.85 -5.79
C LEU A 131 12.25 -5.12 -4.94
N LEU A 132 11.67 -5.02 -3.75
CA LEU A 132 11.21 -6.19 -3.00
C LEU A 132 9.77 -6.54 -3.40
N THR A 133 9.52 -7.79 -3.80
CA THR A 133 8.17 -8.35 -3.87
C THR A 133 7.93 -9.23 -2.64
N ILE A 134 6.92 -8.90 -1.83
CA ILE A 134 6.64 -9.56 -0.56
C ILE A 134 5.16 -9.92 -0.43
N ASN A 135 4.85 -11.15 -0.01
CA ASN A 135 3.49 -11.59 0.34
C ASN A 135 3.34 -11.71 1.86
N ILE A 136 2.98 -10.62 2.50
CA ILE A 136 2.78 -10.55 3.95
C ILE A 136 1.68 -11.51 4.41
N CYS A 137 0.63 -11.71 3.60
CA CYS A 137 -0.45 -12.65 3.93
C CYS A 137 0.01 -14.11 4.00
N LYS A 138 1.11 -14.47 3.33
CA LYS A 138 1.74 -15.78 3.39
C LYS A 138 2.88 -15.89 4.41
N GLY A 139 3.05 -14.89 5.27
CA GLY A 139 4.05 -14.92 6.32
C GLY A 139 5.46 -14.51 5.89
N GLU A 140 5.61 -13.89 4.73
CA GLU A 140 6.93 -13.44 4.23
C GLU A 140 7.48 -12.17 4.94
N GLY A 141 6.99 -11.83 6.11
CA GLY A 141 7.28 -10.60 6.84
C GLY A 141 8.75 -10.22 7.01
N TRP A 142 9.27 -10.29 8.24
CA TRP A 142 10.63 -9.83 8.59
C TRP A 142 11.74 -10.49 7.79
N VAL A 143 11.59 -11.79 7.49
CA VAL A 143 12.61 -12.58 6.79
C VAL A 143 12.96 -12.04 5.40
N LYS A 144 12.00 -11.39 4.72
CA LYS A 144 12.25 -10.73 3.44
C LYS A 144 12.51 -9.23 3.58
N LEU A 145 11.78 -8.58 4.48
CA LEU A 145 11.83 -7.13 4.62
C LEU A 145 13.18 -6.65 5.15
N CYS A 146 13.66 -7.25 6.26
CA CYS A 146 14.87 -6.78 6.92
C CYS A 146 16.14 -6.94 6.09
N PRO A 147 16.42 -8.08 5.43
CA PRO A 147 17.57 -8.17 4.52
C PRO A 147 17.53 -7.17 3.36
N PHE A 148 16.35 -6.90 2.81
CA PHE A 148 16.19 -5.92 1.75
C PHE A 148 16.49 -4.49 2.23
N LEU A 149 16.10 -4.14 3.45
CA LEU A 149 16.35 -2.83 4.04
C LEU A 149 17.73 -2.71 4.71
N GLY A 150 18.45 -3.84 4.88
CA GLY A 150 19.78 -3.87 5.52
C GLY A 150 19.69 -3.65 7.04
N CYS A 151 18.68 -4.18 7.71
CA CYS A 151 18.47 -4.05 9.16
C CYS A 151 18.28 -5.40 9.83
N ASP A 152 18.40 -5.44 11.17
CA ASP A 152 18.20 -6.64 11.95
C ASP A 152 16.72 -7.02 12.06
N ILE A 153 16.45 -8.33 12.19
CA ILE A 153 15.10 -8.84 12.39
C ILE A 153 14.69 -8.60 13.85
N PRO A 154 13.58 -7.85 14.10
CA PRO A 154 13.07 -7.63 15.46
C PRO A 154 12.61 -8.94 16.10
N ASN A 155 12.78 -9.07 17.41
CA ASN A 155 12.31 -10.23 18.18
C ASN A 155 10.82 -10.11 18.55
N ILE A 156 9.98 -9.80 17.55
CA ILE A 156 8.51 -9.71 17.68
C ILE A 156 7.86 -10.26 16.41
N GLU A 157 6.60 -10.66 16.50
CA GLU A 157 5.84 -11.07 15.32
C GLU A 157 5.67 -9.91 14.32
N PHE A 158 5.60 -10.27 13.04
CA PHE A 158 5.28 -9.28 11.99
C PHE A 158 3.85 -8.75 12.18
N PRO A 159 3.61 -7.43 12.11
CA PRO A 159 2.30 -6.86 12.38
C PRO A 159 1.23 -7.34 11.38
N LYS A 160 0.03 -7.62 11.91
CA LYS A 160 -1.13 -8.13 11.17
C LYS A 160 -2.30 -7.15 11.29
N SER A 161 -2.08 -5.91 10.87
CA SER A 161 -3.12 -4.87 10.88
C SER A 161 -4.27 -5.21 9.92
N ASN A 162 -5.47 -4.77 10.24
CA ASN A 162 -6.69 -5.09 9.50
C ASN A 162 -7.05 -6.60 9.48
N SER A 163 -6.63 -7.37 10.48
CA SER A 163 -7.27 -8.65 10.78
C SER A 163 -8.75 -8.41 11.13
N LYS A 164 -9.62 -9.39 10.89
CA LYS A 164 -11.10 -9.26 11.00
C LYS A 164 -11.64 -8.74 12.33
N ASN A 165 -10.77 -8.53 13.33
CA ASN A 165 -11.12 -8.13 14.69
C ASN A 165 -10.74 -6.67 15.04
N GLN A 166 -10.24 -5.87 14.10
CA GLN A 166 -9.99 -4.44 14.37
C GLN A 166 -11.28 -3.64 14.14
N SER A 167 -11.69 -2.87 15.17
CA SER A 167 -12.85 -1.98 15.08
C SER A 167 -12.57 -0.83 14.10
N TRP A 168 -13.61 -0.25 13.54
CA TRP A 168 -13.56 0.89 12.62
C TRP A 168 -12.94 2.14 13.25
N GLU A 169 -13.02 2.27 14.56
CA GLU A 169 -12.43 3.36 15.32
C GLU A 169 -10.89 3.35 15.20
N THR A 170 -10.28 2.18 15.18
CA THR A 170 -8.84 2.03 14.95
C THR A 170 -8.45 2.39 13.51
N LEU A 171 -9.30 2.15 12.53
CA LEU A 171 -9.04 2.54 11.15
C LEU A 171 -9.21 4.05 10.93
N ALA A 172 -10.17 4.69 11.59
CA ALA A 172 -10.39 6.14 11.52
C ALA A 172 -9.24 6.95 12.14
N SER A 173 -8.48 6.38 13.08
CA SER A 173 -7.31 7.04 13.68
C SER A 173 -6.05 7.01 12.80
N ILE A 174 -6.07 6.28 11.68
CA ILE A 174 -4.94 6.14 10.75
C ILE A 174 -5.04 7.15 9.58
N PHE A 175 -6.19 7.78 9.42
CA PHE A 175 -6.45 8.85 8.45
C PHE A 175 -6.60 10.20 9.15
#